data_6d5c4f2aac9f6d0f9f3be2b5bfff699a
#
_entry.id   6d5c4f2aac9f6d0f9f3be2b5bfff699a
#
_cell.length_a   1.000
_cell.length_b   1.000
_cell.length_c   1.000
_cell.angle_alpha   90.00
_cell.angle_beta   90.00
_cell.angle_gamma   90.00
#
_symmetry.space_group_name_H-M   'P 1'
#
loop_
_entity.id
_entity.type
_entity.pdbx_description
1 polymer ?
#
loop_
_entity_poly.entity_id
_entity_poly.type
_entity_poly.pdbx_seq_one_letter_code
_entity_poly.pdbx_strand_id
1 'polypeptide(L)'
;MQKILCVGEIVNTHGVRGELKVVPLLDNSDDLLDYEHFFIDGKSYESENVRFHKDFALIKLKGIDDMNLAEKFKGKIGRAHV
;
A
#
# COMPACT_ATOMS: atom_id res chain seq x y z
N MET A 1 -1.36 -2.65 23.72
CA MET A 1 -2.36 -3.03 22.69
C MET A 1 -1.97 -2.37 21.38
N GLN A 2 -1.87 -3.15 20.33
CA GLN A 2 -1.54 -2.62 19.01
C GLN A 2 -2.80 -2.14 18.31
N LYS A 3 -2.70 -0.97 17.69
CA LYS A 3 -3.79 -0.44 16.88
C LYS A 3 -3.51 -0.71 15.41
N ILE A 4 -4.57 -1.04 14.69
CA ILE A 4 -4.52 -1.17 13.24
C ILE A 4 -5.25 0.02 12.65
N LEU A 5 -4.55 0.79 11.82
CA LEU A 5 -5.12 1.96 11.18
C LEU A 5 -5.26 1.73 9.68
N CYS A 6 -6.33 2.27 9.10
CA CYS A 6 -6.47 2.35 7.65
C CYS A 6 -5.51 3.44 7.16
N VAL A 7 -4.50 3.05 6.40
CA VAL A 7 -3.45 3.97 5.97
C VAL A 7 -3.60 4.42 4.52
N GLY A 8 -4.34 3.69 3.72
CA GLY A 8 -4.56 4.08 2.34
C GLY A 8 -5.58 3.22 1.63
N GLU A 9 -6.16 3.78 0.58
CA GLU A 9 -7.05 3.04 -0.31
C GLU A 9 -6.33 2.74 -1.62
N ILE A 10 -6.32 1.48 -2.00
CA ILE A 10 -5.68 1.04 -3.25
C ILE A 10 -6.69 1.28 -4.38
N VAL A 11 -6.41 2.28 -5.20
CA VAL A 11 -7.36 2.70 -6.25
C VAL A 11 -7.02 2.14 -7.61
N ASN A 12 -5.77 1.72 -7.82
CA ASN A 12 -5.36 1.18 -9.12
C ASN A 12 -4.00 0.50 -8.98
N THR A 13 -3.56 -0.11 -10.08
CA THR A 13 -2.18 -0.57 -10.22
C THR A 13 -1.37 0.50 -10.95
N HIS A 14 -0.04 0.41 -10.87
CA HIS A 14 0.83 1.36 -11.56
C HIS A 14 2.02 0.61 -12.15
N GLY A 15 2.02 0.52 -13.48
CA GLY A 15 3.12 -0.07 -14.22
C GLY A 15 3.16 -1.59 -14.16
N VAL A 16 4.04 -2.17 -14.96
CA VAL A 16 4.13 -3.62 -15.15
C VAL A 16 4.78 -4.33 -13.98
N ARG A 17 5.44 -3.60 -13.09
CA ARG A 17 6.18 -4.18 -11.96
C ARG A 17 5.28 -4.46 -10.75
N GLY A 18 4.01 -4.12 -10.84
CA GLY A 18 3.06 -4.43 -9.78
C GLY A 18 2.95 -3.41 -8.67
N GLU A 19 3.38 -2.18 -8.89
CA GLU A 19 3.19 -1.12 -7.90
C GLU A 19 1.70 -0.82 -7.73
N LEU A 20 1.31 -0.52 -6.49
CA LEU A 20 -0.06 -0.17 -6.16
C LEU A 20 -0.19 1.34 -6.03
N LYS A 21 -1.20 1.90 -6.69
CA LYS A 21 -1.52 3.31 -6.59
C LYS A 21 -2.47 3.49 -5.41
N VAL A 22 -2.04 4.23 -4.40
CA VAL A 22 -2.73 4.32 -3.12
C VAL A 22 -3.04 5.78 -2.80
N VAL A 23 -4.29 6.04 -2.40
CA VAL A 23 -4.68 7.34 -1.85
C VAL A 23 -4.43 7.28 -0.35
N PRO A 24 -3.50 8.09 0.19
CA PRO A 24 -3.23 8.07 1.62
C PRO A 24 -4.44 8.53 2.42
N LEU A 25 -4.71 7.83 3.52
CA LEU A 25 -5.79 8.16 4.44
C LEU A 25 -5.27 8.69 5.78
N LEU A 26 -3.96 8.93 5.86
CA LEU A 26 -3.30 9.46 7.04
C LEU A 26 -3.23 10.98 6.96
N ASP A 27 -3.23 11.65 8.13
CA ASP A 27 -3.06 13.09 8.19
C ASP A 27 -1.72 13.51 7.62
N ASN A 28 -0.68 12.71 7.86
CA ASN A 28 0.64 12.93 7.29
C ASN A 28 0.99 11.73 6.41
N SER A 29 0.93 11.91 5.10
CA SER A 29 1.18 10.82 4.15
C SER A 29 2.61 10.29 4.22
N ASP A 30 3.57 11.08 4.70
CA ASP A 30 4.95 10.64 4.85
C ASP A 30 5.07 9.48 5.84
N ASP A 31 4.11 9.31 6.74
CA ASP A 31 4.10 8.20 7.68
C ASP A 31 4.05 6.85 6.99
N LEU A 32 3.60 6.79 5.73
CA LEU A 32 3.62 5.54 4.95
C LEU A 32 5.04 4.99 4.79
N LEU A 33 6.05 5.85 4.83
CA LEU A 33 7.45 5.44 4.71
C LEU A 33 7.94 4.69 5.95
N ASP A 34 7.26 4.85 7.07
CA ASP A 34 7.68 4.26 8.34
C ASP A 34 7.18 2.84 8.53
N TYR A 35 6.24 2.38 7.70
CA TYR A 35 5.66 1.05 7.85
C TYR A 35 6.40 0.04 7.00
N GLU A 36 6.83 -1.04 7.64
CA GLU A 36 7.52 -2.14 6.95
C GLU A 36 6.53 -3.15 6.37
N HIS A 37 5.33 -3.21 6.92
CA HIS A 37 4.29 -4.16 6.51
C HIS A 37 2.96 -3.48 6.38
N PHE A 38 2.18 -3.93 5.40
CA PHE A 38 0.80 -3.50 5.22
C PHE A 38 -0.10 -4.72 5.28
N PHE A 39 -1.28 -4.55 5.88
CA PHE A 39 -2.29 -5.59 5.98
C PHE A 39 -3.40 -5.31 4.98
N ILE A 40 -3.66 -6.27 4.12
CA ILE A 40 -4.69 -6.16 3.09
C ILE A 40 -5.47 -7.47 3.11
N ASP A 41 -6.79 -7.39 3.33
CA ASP A 41 -7.65 -8.58 3.45
C ASP A 41 -7.15 -9.57 4.51
N GLY A 42 -6.63 -9.06 5.61
CA GLY A 42 -6.18 -9.91 6.71
C GLY A 42 -4.82 -10.56 6.50
N LYS A 43 -4.15 -10.27 5.40
CA LYS A 43 -2.81 -10.80 5.12
C LYS A 43 -1.77 -9.69 5.24
N SER A 44 -0.60 -10.04 5.75
CA SER A 44 0.51 -9.12 5.89
C SER A 44 1.41 -9.19 4.66
N TYR A 45 1.76 -8.03 4.13
CA TYR A 45 2.67 -7.91 2.99
C TYR A 45 3.81 -6.97 3.37
N GLU A 46 5.04 -7.39 3.08
CA GLU A 46 6.20 -6.55 3.35
C GLU A 46 6.33 -5.47 2.28
N SER A 47 6.57 -4.24 2.73
CA SER A 47 6.76 -3.11 1.84
C SER A 47 8.19 -3.14 1.29
N GLU A 48 8.32 -3.18 -0.02
CA GLU A 48 9.62 -3.13 -0.68
C GLU A 48 10.06 -1.70 -0.95
N ASN A 49 9.10 -0.86 -1.33
CA ASN A 49 9.36 0.54 -1.64
C ASN A 49 8.08 1.35 -1.57
N VAL A 50 8.18 2.57 -1.10
CA VAL A 50 7.09 3.54 -1.10
C VAL A 50 7.63 4.82 -1.69
N ARG A 51 6.95 5.36 -2.69
CA ARG A 51 7.30 6.67 -3.25
C ARG A 51 6.02 7.46 -3.49
N PHE A 52 6.14 8.76 -3.55
CA PHE A 52 5.00 9.64 -3.74
C PHE A 52 5.01 10.24 -5.14
N HIS A 53 3.83 10.33 -5.71
CA HIS A 53 3.62 10.93 -7.03
C HIS A 53 2.34 11.77 -6.97
N LYS A 54 2.50 13.08 -6.94
CA LYS A 54 1.38 14.03 -6.76
C LYS A 54 0.66 13.69 -5.45
N ASP A 55 -0.66 13.43 -5.52
CA ASP A 55 -1.47 13.15 -4.33
C ASP A 55 -1.53 11.66 -3.99
N PHE A 56 -0.76 10.84 -4.69
CA PHE A 56 -0.81 9.40 -4.53
C PHE A 56 0.50 8.86 -3.97
N ALA A 57 0.40 7.72 -3.29
CA ALA A 57 1.56 6.91 -2.95
C ALA A 57 1.62 5.74 -3.92
N LEU A 58 2.83 5.37 -4.31
CA LEU A 58 3.07 4.18 -5.12
C LEU A 58 3.83 3.20 -4.23
N ILE A 59 3.17 2.08 -3.92
CA ILE A 59 3.70 1.10 -2.98
C ILE A 59 4.02 -0.19 -3.72
N LYS A 60 5.26 -0.65 -3.61
CA LYS A 60 5.68 -1.94 -4.12
C LYS A 60 5.74 -2.92 -2.96
N LEU A 61 4.95 -3.97 -3.02
CA LEU A 61 4.94 -5.02 -2.02
C LEU A 61 5.84 -6.17 -2.48
N LYS A 62 6.54 -6.77 -1.53
CA LYS A 62 7.39 -7.92 -1.81
C LYS A 62 6.54 -9.10 -2.25
N GLY A 63 6.90 -9.72 -3.36
CA GLY A 63 6.17 -10.85 -3.91
C GLY A 63 5.07 -10.47 -4.90
N ILE A 64 4.72 -9.20 -4.99
CA ILE A 64 3.72 -8.71 -5.95
C ILE A 64 4.49 -8.04 -7.08
N ASP A 65 4.95 -8.82 -8.03
CA ASP A 65 5.97 -8.39 -8.99
C ASP A 65 5.43 -8.10 -10.39
N ASP A 66 4.14 -8.26 -10.61
CA ASP A 66 3.54 -7.94 -11.90
C ASP A 66 2.16 -7.33 -11.72
N MET A 67 1.66 -6.73 -12.80
CA MET A 67 0.38 -6.04 -12.78
C MET A 67 -0.79 -6.98 -12.50
N ASN A 68 -0.73 -8.22 -12.97
CA ASN A 68 -1.82 -9.18 -12.78
C ASN A 68 -1.99 -9.53 -11.30
N LEU A 69 -0.88 -9.69 -10.58
CA LEU A 69 -0.92 -9.93 -9.14
C LEU A 69 -1.43 -8.70 -8.40
N ALA A 70 -1.03 -7.51 -8.84
CA ALA A 70 -1.43 -6.26 -8.21
C ALA A 70 -2.91 -5.96 -8.40
N GLU A 71 -3.51 -6.39 -9.51
CA GLU A 71 -4.92 -6.15 -9.82
C GLU A 71 -5.87 -6.66 -8.72
N LYS A 72 -5.47 -7.70 -8.01
CA LYS A 72 -6.28 -8.28 -6.93
C LYS A 72 -6.50 -7.33 -5.78
N PHE A 73 -5.64 -6.33 -5.64
CA PHE A 73 -5.70 -5.39 -4.53
C PHE A 73 -6.51 -4.13 -4.84
N LYS A 74 -6.91 -3.97 -6.09
CA LYS A 74 -7.65 -2.80 -6.52
C LYS A 74 -8.97 -2.69 -5.77
N GLY A 75 -9.23 -1.52 -5.19
CA GLY A 75 -10.44 -1.27 -4.40
C GLY A 75 -10.33 -1.67 -2.93
N LYS A 76 -9.20 -2.20 -2.51
CA LYS A 76 -9.03 -2.65 -1.13
C LYS A 76 -8.37 -1.58 -0.27
N ILE A 77 -8.54 -1.74 1.04
CA ILE A 77 -7.95 -0.82 2.02
C ILE A 77 -6.67 -1.45 2.58
N GLY A 78 -5.60 -0.67 2.56
CA GLY A 78 -4.37 -1.04 3.23
C GLY A 78 -4.39 -0.56 4.67
N ARG A 79 -3.95 -1.41 5.59
CA ARG A 79 -3.88 -1.11 7.01
C ARG A 79 -2.47 -1.33 7.51
N ALA A 80 -2.12 -0.70 8.62
CA ALA A 80 -0.83 -0.88 9.26
C ALA A 80 -0.97 -0.85 10.77
N HIS A 81 -0.04 -1.51 11.45
CA HIS A 81 0.08 -1.43 12.91
C HIS A 81 0.75 -0.13 13.30
N VAL A 82 0.24 0.46 14.34
CA VAL A 82 0.79 1.70 14.91
C VAL A 82 1.39 1.42 16.26
#